data_3b2ec01e227f804ad418c5f11b13426f
#
_entry.id   3b2ec01e227f804ad418c5f11b13426f
#
_cell.length_a   1.000
_cell.length_b   1.000
_cell.length_c   1.000
_cell.angle_alpha   90.00
_cell.angle_beta   90.00
_cell.angle_gamma   90.00
#
_symmetry.space_group_name_H-M   'P 1'
#
loop_
_entity.id
_entity.type
_entity.pdbx_description
1 polymer ?
#
loop_
_entity_poly.entity_id
_entity_poly.type
_entity_poly.pdbx_seq_one_letter_code
_entity_poly.pdbx_strand_id
1 'polypeptide(L)'
;MRKRHFSLIALAAASLLLTSCLSDDNDNTEYTYYKDTAISAFSLGTMNRYLHTTSSTGADSVYKVTYAGAKYKFTIDQIGHRIYNTDSMPNGTDLKHVIASITAVNNGLILMKSTTSDSLRYYSNTDSLDFSTPRTVRIVAQDGQRYTDY
;
A
#
# COMPACT_ATOMS: atom_id res chain seq x y z
N MET A 1 37.43 -76.66 32.36
CA MET A 1 38.58 -75.87 31.86
C MET A 1 38.12 -74.76 30.97
N ARG A 2 38.66 -73.54 31.19
CA ARG A 2 38.67 -72.35 30.32
C ARG A 2 37.37 -71.64 30.08
N LYS A 3 37.21 -70.63 30.86
CA LYS A 3 36.67 -69.28 30.75
C LYS A 3 36.66 -68.73 29.33
N ARG A 4 35.52 -68.17 28.93
CA ARG A 4 35.47 -67.09 27.92
C ARG A 4 34.48 -66.00 28.40
N HIS A 5 35.04 -65.06 29.11
CA HIS A 5 34.44 -63.75 29.30
C HIS A 5 34.70 -62.99 28.05
N PHE A 6 33.67 -62.66 27.31
CA PHE A 6 33.76 -61.67 26.23
C PHE A 6 32.68 -60.63 26.45
N SER A 7 33.16 -59.54 26.97
CA SER A 7 32.88 -58.17 26.56
C SER A 7 31.40 -57.77 26.21
N LEU A 8 30.69 -57.45 27.25
CA LEU A 8 29.44 -56.67 27.19
C LEU A 8 29.67 -55.14 27.44
N ILE A 9 30.78 -54.63 27.03
CA ILE A 9 31.16 -53.20 27.30
C ILE A 9 31.22 -52.33 26.06
N ALA A 10 30.72 -52.75 24.93
CA ALA A 10 30.82 -51.96 23.69
C ALA A 10 29.50 -51.43 23.12
N LEU A 11 28.39 -51.45 23.88
CA LEU A 11 27.10 -50.99 23.36
C LEU A 11 26.44 -49.86 24.18
N ALA A 12 27.17 -49.22 25.07
CA ALA A 12 26.64 -48.15 25.93
C ALA A 12 27.18 -46.75 25.59
N ALA A 13 27.89 -46.58 24.49
CA ALA A 13 28.55 -45.30 24.16
C ALA A 13 27.99 -44.57 22.89
N ALA A 14 26.87 -45.01 22.33
CA ALA A 14 26.33 -44.42 21.08
C ALA A 14 24.97 -43.75 21.25
N SER A 15 24.47 -43.50 22.46
CA SER A 15 23.13 -42.90 22.68
C SER A 15 23.16 -41.51 23.30
N LEU A 16 24.27 -40.77 23.21
CA LEU A 16 24.42 -39.48 23.90
C LEU A 16 24.69 -38.26 23.01
N LEU A 17 24.32 -38.31 21.74
CA LEU A 17 24.53 -37.14 20.84
C LEU A 17 23.30 -36.72 20.04
N LEU A 18 22.10 -36.79 20.60
CA LEU A 18 20.93 -36.17 20.04
C LEU A 18 20.20 -35.30 21.08
N THR A 19 20.93 -34.53 21.87
CA THR A 19 20.39 -33.31 22.41
C THR A 19 20.53 -32.26 21.32
N SER A 20 19.69 -32.36 20.29
CA SER A 20 19.34 -31.23 19.49
C SER A 20 18.82 -30.15 20.45
N CYS A 21 19.58 -29.08 20.61
CA CYS A 21 19.06 -27.83 21.14
C CYS A 21 17.92 -27.40 20.22
N LEU A 22 16.71 -27.82 20.53
CA LEU A 22 15.59 -26.92 20.31
C LEU A 22 15.82 -25.81 21.35
N SER A 23 16.51 -24.74 20.93
CA SER A 23 16.33 -23.46 21.55
C SER A 23 14.84 -23.17 21.41
N ASP A 24 14.16 -23.30 22.50
CA ASP A 24 12.87 -22.70 22.72
C ASP A 24 13.17 -21.19 22.70
N ASP A 25 13.33 -20.64 21.49
CA ASP A 25 13.24 -19.21 21.25
C ASP A 25 11.78 -18.84 21.56
N ASN A 26 11.50 -18.81 22.83
CA ASN A 26 10.38 -18.12 23.40
C ASN A 26 10.64 -16.63 23.19
N ASP A 27 10.81 -16.25 21.93
CA ASP A 27 10.75 -14.86 21.49
C ASP A 27 9.28 -14.45 21.56
N ASN A 28 8.84 -14.26 22.81
CA ASN A 28 7.52 -13.72 23.12
C ASN A 28 7.56 -12.22 22.78
N THR A 29 7.95 -11.91 21.55
CA THR A 29 7.78 -10.58 20.98
C THR A 29 6.28 -10.39 20.80
N GLU A 30 5.66 -9.77 21.79
CA GLU A 30 4.28 -9.34 21.71
C GLU A 30 4.18 -8.29 20.60
N TYR A 31 3.81 -8.71 19.40
CA TYR A 31 3.60 -7.80 18.28
C TYR A 31 2.40 -6.93 18.55
N THR A 32 2.65 -5.66 18.88
CA THR A 32 1.59 -4.69 19.01
C THR A 32 1.17 -4.20 17.63
N TYR A 33 0.01 -4.63 17.17
CA TYR A 33 -0.58 -4.15 15.93
C TYR A 33 -1.37 -2.86 16.17
N TYR A 34 -1.09 -1.87 15.33
CA TYR A 34 -1.82 -0.61 15.36
C TYR A 34 -3.23 -0.76 14.77
N LYS A 35 -4.18 -0.03 15.36
CA LYS A 35 -5.61 -0.10 15.01
C LYS A 35 -6.10 1.10 14.21
N ASP A 36 -5.18 2.01 13.88
CA ASP A 36 -5.50 3.24 13.15
C ASP A 36 -5.79 2.96 11.69
N THR A 37 -6.80 3.65 11.17
CA THR A 37 -7.26 3.54 9.78
C THR A 37 -7.28 4.89 9.08
N ALA A 38 -6.42 5.83 9.51
CA ALA A 38 -6.37 7.19 9.00
C ALA A 38 -5.38 7.32 7.82
N ILE A 39 -5.67 8.27 6.94
CA ILE A 39 -4.75 8.74 5.90
C ILE A 39 -3.95 9.91 6.46
N SER A 40 -2.61 9.81 6.46
CA SER A 40 -1.72 10.88 6.95
C SER A 40 -1.28 11.85 5.87
N ALA A 41 -1.23 11.40 4.60
CA ALA A 41 -0.84 12.26 3.49
C ALA A 41 -1.50 11.83 2.18
N PHE A 42 -1.80 12.81 1.34
CA PHE A 42 -2.27 12.64 -0.03
C PHE A 42 -1.64 13.71 -0.92
N SER A 43 -1.12 13.33 -2.07
CA SER A 43 -0.61 14.26 -3.07
C SER A 43 -0.72 13.66 -4.47
N LEU A 44 -0.70 14.54 -5.48
CA LEU A 44 -0.67 14.12 -6.89
C LEU A 44 0.73 14.27 -7.47
N GLY A 45 1.10 13.35 -8.34
CA GLY A 45 2.33 13.38 -9.10
C GLY A 45 2.30 14.40 -10.24
N THR A 46 3.07 14.13 -11.28
CA THR A 46 3.03 14.92 -12.52
C THR A 46 1.70 14.71 -13.23
N MET A 47 1.05 15.82 -13.56
CA MET A 47 -0.25 15.87 -14.23
C MET A 47 -0.10 16.29 -15.68
N ASN A 48 -0.94 15.74 -16.54
CA ASN A 48 -1.08 16.17 -17.92
C ASN A 48 -2.31 17.08 -18.07
N ARG A 49 -2.23 18.03 -18.98
CA ARG A 49 -3.37 18.78 -19.47
C ARG A 49 -3.33 18.90 -20.99
N TYR A 50 -4.47 18.87 -21.61
CA TYR A 50 -4.62 19.02 -23.05
C TYR A 50 -5.26 20.36 -23.36
N LEU A 51 -4.59 21.12 -24.20
CA LEU A 51 -5.02 22.44 -24.60
C LEU A 51 -5.33 22.45 -26.10
N HIS A 52 -6.42 23.08 -26.47
CA HIS A 52 -6.80 23.30 -27.85
C HIS A 52 -6.27 24.65 -28.31
N THR A 53 -5.76 24.68 -29.50
CA THR A 53 -5.40 25.92 -30.19
C THR A 53 -5.87 25.84 -31.63
N THR A 54 -6.41 26.94 -32.13
CA THR A 54 -6.84 27.05 -33.54
C THR A 54 -5.76 27.77 -34.32
N SER A 55 -5.29 27.16 -35.39
CA SER A 55 -4.33 27.79 -36.29
C SER A 55 -4.96 28.96 -37.05
N SER A 56 -4.14 29.80 -37.67
CA SER A 56 -4.60 30.89 -38.54
C SER A 56 -5.41 30.39 -39.74
N THR A 57 -5.29 29.12 -40.10
CA THR A 57 -6.06 28.46 -41.16
C THR A 57 -7.35 27.80 -40.66
N GLY A 58 -7.70 27.96 -39.37
CA GLY A 58 -8.90 27.39 -38.77
C GLY A 58 -8.78 25.91 -38.34
N ALA A 59 -7.61 25.30 -38.52
CA ALA A 59 -7.39 23.91 -38.05
C ALA A 59 -7.23 23.87 -36.54
N ASP A 60 -7.99 22.98 -35.86
CA ASP A 60 -7.84 22.72 -34.44
C ASP A 60 -6.65 21.79 -34.18
N SER A 61 -5.86 22.13 -33.19
CA SER A 61 -4.70 21.34 -32.74
C SER A 61 -4.76 21.15 -31.22
N VAL A 62 -4.46 19.94 -30.78
CA VAL A 62 -4.38 19.61 -29.36
C VAL A 62 -2.92 19.39 -28.97
N TYR A 63 -2.46 20.08 -27.95
CA TYR A 63 -1.12 19.86 -27.40
C TYR A 63 -1.16 19.56 -25.92
N LYS A 64 -0.21 18.71 -25.48
CA LYS A 64 -0.08 18.27 -24.11
C LYS A 64 0.92 19.15 -23.36
N VAL A 65 0.53 19.59 -22.16
CA VAL A 65 1.38 20.30 -21.21
C VAL A 65 1.40 19.51 -19.92
N THR A 66 2.56 19.42 -19.27
CA THR A 66 2.70 18.79 -17.96
C THR A 66 2.87 19.84 -16.88
N TYR A 67 2.40 19.52 -15.66
CA TYR A 67 2.59 20.36 -14.49
C TYR A 67 2.66 19.50 -13.21
N ALA A 68 3.23 20.07 -12.14
CA ALA A 68 3.37 19.37 -10.87
C ALA A 68 2.03 19.38 -10.11
N GLY A 69 1.39 18.21 -9.97
CA GLY A 69 0.17 18.04 -9.19
C GLY A 69 0.35 18.32 -7.70
N ALA A 70 1.55 18.10 -7.16
CA ALA A 70 1.90 18.39 -5.77
C ALA A 70 1.75 19.88 -5.36
N LYS A 71 1.60 20.80 -6.32
CA LYS A 71 1.29 22.22 -6.04
C LYS A 71 -0.14 22.41 -5.53
N TYR A 72 -1.04 21.49 -5.83
CA TYR A 72 -2.43 21.54 -5.41
C TYR A 72 -2.55 20.80 -4.08
N LYS A 73 -2.95 21.54 -3.05
CA LYS A 73 -3.08 20.98 -1.72
C LYS A 73 -4.43 20.31 -1.55
N PHE A 74 -4.42 19.19 -0.84
CA PHE A 74 -5.60 18.43 -0.50
C PHE A 74 -5.86 18.54 1.00
N THR A 75 -7.14 18.66 1.34
CA THR A 75 -7.60 18.54 2.73
C THR A 75 -8.03 17.10 2.97
N ILE A 76 -7.52 16.51 4.04
CA ILE A 76 -7.90 15.19 4.51
C ILE A 76 -8.84 15.39 5.70
N ASP A 77 -10.13 15.21 5.46
CA ASP A 77 -11.16 15.30 6.49
C ASP A 77 -11.30 13.93 7.16
N GLN A 78 -10.67 13.77 8.32
CA GLN A 78 -10.66 12.53 9.09
C GLN A 78 -12.03 12.19 9.71
N ILE A 79 -12.88 13.18 9.91
CA ILE A 79 -14.21 12.99 10.50
C ILE A 79 -15.23 12.62 9.42
N GLY A 80 -15.20 13.36 8.31
CA GLY A 80 -16.08 13.12 7.17
C GLY A 80 -15.56 12.04 6.22
N HIS A 81 -14.37 11.48 6.47
CA HIS A 81 -13.70 10.47 5.66
C HIS A 81 -13.64 10.85 4.18
N ARG A 82 -13.10 12.05 3.90
CA ARG A 82 -13.02 12.59 2.55
C ARG A 82 -11.68 13.25 2.30
N ILE A 83 -11.21 13.13 1.05
CA ILE A 83 -10.05 13.84 0.55
C ILE A 83 -10.52 14.73 -0.60
N TYR A 84 -10.28 16.02 -0.49
CA TYR A 84 -10.69 16.98 -1.50
C TYR A 84 -9.69 18.13 -1.61
N ASN A 85 -9.64 18.74 -2.77
CA ASN A 85 -8.92 20.00 -3.01
C ASN A 85 -9.88 21.16 -2.97
N THR A 86 -9.40 22.30 -2.47
CA THR A 86 -10.13 23.58 -2.48
C THR A 86 -9.86 24.39 -3.73
N ASP A 87 -8.68 24.20 -4.32
CA ASP A 87 -8.23 24.92 -5.51
C ASP A 87 -8.65 24.18 -6.77
N SER A 88 -9.16 24.91 -7.77
CA SER A 88 -9.51 24.32 -9.06
C SER A 88 -8.27 23.85 -9.82
N MET A 89 -8.35 22.66 -10.39
CA MET A 89 -7.35 22.19 -11.34
C MET A 89 -7.40 22.99 -12.64
N PRO A 90 -6.27 23.15 -13.35
CA PRO A 90 -6.25 23.84 -14.64
C PRO A 90 -7.20 23.19 -15.65
N ASN A 91 -7.87 24.02 -16.45
CA ASN A 91 -8.74 23.51 -17.50
C ASN A 91 -7.97 22.58 -18.47
N GLY A 92 -8.62 21.47 -18.88
CA GLY A 92 -8.01 20.47 -19.76
C GLY A 92 -7.13 19.46 -19.02
N THR A 93 -7.12 19.45 -17.67
CA THR A 93 -6.42 18.43 -16.88
C THR A 93 -6.95 17.05 -17.16
N ASP A 94 -6.03 16.12 -17.42
CA ASP A 94 -6.34 14.69 -17.59
C ASP A 94 -6.53 14.03 -16.21
N LEU A 95 -7.78 13.87 -15.83
CA LEU A 95 -8.15 13.18 -14.58
C LEU A 95 -8.24 11.66 -14.73
N LYS A 96 -8.14 11.13 -15.95
CA LYS A 96 -8.22 9.68 -16.20
C LYS A 96 -6.89 8.97 -15.99
N HIS A 97 -5.78 9.70 -16.01
CA HIS A 97 -4.44 9.14 -15.91
C HIS A 97 -3.63 9.86 -14.83
N VAL A 98 -4.03 9.70 -13.59
CA VAL A 98 -3.45 10.40 -12.45
C VAL A 98 -2.61 9.43 -11.61
N ILE A 99 -1.38 9.81 -11.32
CA ILE A 99 -0.55 9.16 -10.31
C ILE A 99 -0.79 9.91 -8.99
N ALA A 100 -1.26 9.21 -7.98
CA ALA A 100 -1.44 9.75 -6.63
C ALA A 100 -0.46 9.08 -5.65
N SER A 101 -0.07 9.79 -4.62
CA SER A 101 0.64 9.23 -3.47
C SER A 101 -0.26 9.32 -2.24
N ILE A 102 -0.53 8.18 -1.62
CA ILE A 102 -1.38 8.05 -0.44
C ILE A 102 -0.55 7.39 0.66
N THR A 103 -0.58 7.96 1.86
CA THR A 103 0.12 7.40 3.02
C THR A 103 -0.88 7.15 4.13
N ALA A 104 -0.95 5.93 4.60
CA ALA A 104 -1.74 5.55 5.77
C ALA A 104 -0.92 5.72 7.07
N VAL A 105 -1.60 5.99 8.17
CA VAL A 105 -1.00 5.99 9.50
C VAL A 105 -0.55 4.57 9.86
N ASN A 106 0.58 4.44 10.54
CA ASN A 106 1.10 3.19 11.06
C ASN A 106 1.17 2.04 10.04
N ASN A 107 1.52 2.37 8.78
CA ASN A 107 1.62 1.39 7.69
C ASN A 107 0.33 0.57 7.46
N GLY A 108 -0.83 1.18 7.67
CA GLY A 108 -2.11 0.58 7.31
C GLY A 108 -2.14 0.21 5.83
N LEU A 109 -2.81 -0.90 5.52
CA LEU A 109 -2.94 -1.37 4.15
C LEU A 109 -3.91 -0.49 3.36
N ILE A 110 -3.49 -0.06 2.17
CA ILE A 110 -4.28 0.80 1.29
C ILE A 110 -4.88 -0.03 0.17
N LEU A 111 -6.19 0.02 0.03
CA LEU A 111 -6.93 -0.63 -1.04
C LEU A 111 -7.74 0.41 -1.82
N MET A 112 -7.84 0.21 -3.13
CA MET A 112 -8.67 1.02 -4.02
C MET A 112 -9.88 0.23 -4.46
N LYS A 113 -11.07 0.83 -4.34
CA LYS A 113 -12.29 0.25 -4.89
C LYS A 113 -12.29 0.38 -6.41
N SER A 114 -12.73 -0.67 -7.10
CA SER A 114 -12.94 -0.65 -8.55
C SER A 114 -13.98 0.41 -8.94
N THR A 115 -13.88 0.96 -10.15
CA THR A 115 -14.89 1.87 -10.71
C THR A 115 -16.10 1.13 -11.30
N THR A 116 -15.96 -0.17 -11.56
CA THR A 116 -16.96 -0.98 -12.25
C THR A 116 -17.56 -2.09 -11.41
N SER A 117 -17.03 -2.30 -10.19
CA SER A 117 -17.49 -3.36 -9.30
C SER A 117 -17.18 -2.99 -7.84
N ASP A 118 -17.65 -3.78 -6.89
CA ASP A 118 -17.35 -3.62 -5.47
C ASP A 118 -16.00 -4.25 -5.06
N SER A 119 -15.23 -4.75 -6.02
CA SER A 119 -13.94 -5.36 -5.73
C SER A 119 -12.92 -4.33 -5.26
N LEU A 120 -12.08 -4.77 -4.32
CA LEU A 120 -10.96 -4.01 -3.79
C LEU A 120 -9.64 -4.61 -4.30
N ARG A 121 -8.67 -3.79 -4.60
CA ARG A 121 -7.31 -4.22 -4.97
C ARG A 121 -6.28 -3.36 -4.27
N TYR A 122 -5.11 -3.92 -4.11
CA TYR A 122 -4.00 -3.20 -3.51
C TYR A 122 -3.69 -1.94 -4.31
N TYR A 123 -3.48 -0.86 -3.58
CA TYR A 123 -3.03 0.39 -4.14
C TYR A 123 -1.51 0.37 -4.35
N SER A 124 -1.07 0.93 -5.47
CA SER A 124 0.33 1.25 -5.73
C SER A 124 0.46 2.72 -6.09
N ASN A 125 1.48 3.39 -5.57
CA ASN A 125 1.79 4.79 -5.88
C ASN A 125 2.34 5.02 -7.29
N THR A 126 2.48 3.96 -8.08
CA THR A 126 2.86 3.98 -9.50
C THR A 126 1.69 3.73 -10.43
N ASP A 127 0.53 3.34 -9.88
CA ASP A 127 -0.65 3.05 -10.68
C ASP A 127 -1.27 4.34 -11.22
N SER A 128 -1.65 4.28 -12.48
CA SER A 128 -2.48 5.32 -13.11
C SER A 128 -3.93 5.13 -12.69
N LEU A 129 -4.49 6.14 -12.03
CA LEU A 129 -5.83 6.12 -11.47
C LEU A 129 -6.75 7.08 -12.23
N ASP A 130 -8.01 6.69 -12.41
CA ASP A 130 -9.06 7.55 -12.95
C ASP A 130 -9.78 8.28 -11.79
N PHE A 131 -9.60 9.59 -11.73
CA PHE A 131 -10.27 10.51 -10.81
C PHE A 131 -11.30 11.41 -11.52
N SER A 132 -11.76 11.03 -12.70
CA SER A 132 -12.86 11.76 -13.38
C SER A 132 -14.17 11.70 -12.58
N THR A 133 -14.27 10.74 -11.68
CA THR A 133 -15.33 10.59 -10.67
C THR A 133 -14.71 10.32 -9.28
N PRO A 134 -15.44 10.61 -8.18
CA PRO A 134 -14.96 10.26 -6.85
C PRO A 134 -14.57 8.80 -6.72
N ARG A 135 -13.48 8.54 -6.01
CA ARG A 135 -12.93 7.20 -5.79
C ARG A 135 -12.97 6.85 -4.32
N THR A 136 -13.25 5.60 -4.02
CA THR A 136 -13.16 5.09 -2.65
C THR A 136 -11.79 4.47 -2.41
N VAL A 137 -11.13 4.94 -1.36
CA VAL A 137 -9.88 4.40 -0.82
C VAL A 137 -10.19 3.78 0.53
N ARG A 138 -9.91 2.51 0.70
CA ARG A 138 -10.05 1.81 1.97
C ARG A 138 -8.70 1.71 2.66
N ILE A 139 -8.65 2.14 3.90
CA ILE A 139 -7.51 1.92 4.78
C ILE A 139 -7.87 0.81 5.75
N VAL A 140 -7.09 -0.26 5.74
CA VAL A 140 -7.21 -1.37 6.68
C VAL A 140 -6.11 -1.22 7.72
N ALA A 141 -6.46 -1.32 8.99
CA ALA A 141 -5.51 -1.24 10.08
C ALA A 141 -4.50 -2.39 10.02
N GLN A 142 -3.35 -2.22 10.65
CA GLN A 142 -2.29 -3.22 10.66
C GLN A 142 -2.73 -4.55 11.29
N ASP A 143 -3.71 -4.52 12.21
CA ASP A 143 -4.30 -5.71 12.82
C ASP A 143 -5.26 -6.48 11.88
N GLY A 144 -5.60 -5.90 10.71
CA GLY A 144 -6.52 -6.49 9.75
C GLY A 144 -7.99 -6.52 10.18
N GLN A 145 -8.32 -6.00 11.38
CA GLN A 145 -9.65 -6.12 11.97
C GLN A 145 -10.56 -4.91 11.66
N ARG A 146 -9.96 -3.78 11.33
CA ARG A 146 -10.66 -2.51 11.16
C ARG A 146 -10.33 -1.88 9.84
N TYR A 147 -11.29 -1.14 9.30
CA TYR A 147 -11.05 -0.35 8.11
C TYR A 147 -11.86 0.94 8.13
N THR A 148 -11.43 1.91 7.32
CA THR A 148 -12.16 3.15 7.03
C THR A 148 -12.11 3.41 5.52
N ASP A 149 -13.23 3.80 4.96
CA ASP A 149 -13.37 4.21 3.56
C ASP A 149 -13.36 5.75 3.47
N TYR A 150 -12.52 6.28 2.57
CA TYR A 150 -12.40 7.69 2.22
C TYR A 150 -12.88 7.96 0.81
#